data_da048a9597eba9487ddedcdbed0abd0f
#
_entry.id   da048a9597eba9487ddedcdbed0abd0f
#
_cell.length_a   1.000
_cell.length_b   1.000
_cell.length_c   1.000
_cell.angle_alpha   90.00
_cell.angle_beta   90.00
_cell.angle_gamma   90.00
#
_symmetry.space_group_name_H-M   'P 1'
#
loop_
_entity.id
_entity.type
_entity.pdbx_description
1 polymer ?
#
loop_
_entity_poly.entity_id
_entity_poly.type
_entity_poly.pdbx_seq_one_letter_code
_entity_poly.pdbx_strand_id
1 'polypeptide(L)'
;CDYEDFIKFDINKYNSEFYLVPVANIHDLSHDCDFIQSYDNDELVLNKVTVGLYHALKTSSSHILEYLYKFKYPCLILHGSMDSITDCEDSRFLFNNIVSRDKEIRILNGLYHKLLEELIKDDIINEISKWIEKRI
;
A
#
# COMPACT_ATOMS: atom_id res chain seq x y z
N CYS A 1 -5.99 18.86 -3.09
CA CYS A 1 -7.04 18.30 -2.22
C CYS A 1 -6.30 17.47 -1.20
N ASP A 2 -6.18 17.98 0.02
CA ASP A 2 -5.38 17.33 1.05
C ASP A 2 -6.10 16.08 1.57
N TYR A 3 -5.34 15.06 1.92
CA TYR A 3 -5.80 13.82 2.53
C TYR A 3 -6.74 14.07 3.75
N GLU A 4 -6.56 15.19 4.44
CA GLU A 4 -7.42 15.64 5.54
C GLU A 4 -8.85 16.03 5.10
N ASP A 5 -9.04 16.48 3.86
CA ASP A 5 -10.38 16.79 3.34
C ASP A 5 -11.19 15.52 3.07
N PHE A 6 -10.52 14.41 2.77
CA PHE A 6 -11.14 13.08 2.64
C PHE A 6 -11.65 12.53 3.99
N ILE A 7 -10.96 12.84 5.10
CA ILE A 7 -11.34 12.36 6.44
C ILE A 7 -12.62 13.04 6.95
N LYS A 8 -12.91 14.26 6.48
CA LYS A 8 -14.11 15.03 6.85
C LYS A 8 -15.35 14.70 6.03
N PHE A 9 -15.24 13.77 5.10
CA PHE A 9 -16.32 13.38 4.24
C PHE A 9 -17.38 12.60 5.03
N ASP A 10 -18.56 13.19 5.21
CA ASP A 10 -19.68 12.51 5.88
C ASP A 10 -20.31 11.49 4.93
N ILE A 11 -19.81 10.29 5.02
CA ILE A 11 -20.18 9.13 4.20
C ILE A 11 -21.67 8.79 4.26
N ASN A 12 -22.35 9.13 5.37
CA ASN A 12 -23.78 8.88 5.54
C ASN A 12 -24.64 9.80 4.65
N LYS A 13 -24.04 10.81 4.06
CA LYS A 13 -24.68 11.82 3.23
C LYS A 13 -24.70 11.47 1.75
N TYR A 14 -23.92 10.47 1.32
CA TYR A 14 -23.72 10.13 -0.09
C TYR A 14 -24.15 8.70 -0.40
N ASN A 15 -24.75 8.52 -1.56
CA ASN A 15 -25.06 7.19 -2.09
C ASN A 15 -23.73 6.43 -2.33
N SER A 16 -23.69 5.16 -1.98
CA SER A 16 -22.52 4.28 -2.14
C SER A 16 -22.00 4.17 -3.59
N GLU A 17 -22.80 4.58 -4.56
CA GLU A 17 -22.48 4.57 -6.00
C GLU A 17 -21.72 5.81 -6.49
N PHE A 18 -21.57 6.85 -5.66
CA PHE A 18 -20.76 8.00 -6.06
C PHE A 18 -19.29 7.60 -6.27
N TYR A 19 -18.68 8.15 -7.30
CA TYR A 19 -17.28 7.92 -7.62
C TYR A 19 -16.40 9.03 -7.03
N LEU A 20 -15.26 8.61 -6.50
CA LEU A 20 -14.17 9.46 -6.09
C LEU A 20 -13.03 9.31 -7.10
N VAL A 21 -12.34 10.39 -7.38
CA VAL A 21 -11.12 10.33 -8.19
C VAL A 21 -9.95 10.03 -7.26
N PRO A 22 -9.12 9.02 -7.56
CA PRO A 22 -7.88 8.81 -6.80
C PRO A 22 -7.00 10.05 -6.83
N VAL A 23 -6.44 10.39 -5.68
CA VAL A 23 -5.54 11.54 -5.55
C VAL A 23 -4.09 11.18 -5.91
N ALA A 24 -3.79 9.89 -6.03
CA ALA A 24 -2.45 9.42 -6.33
C ALA A 24 -2.00 9.83 -7.74
N ASN A 25 -0.84 10.48 -7.82
CA ASN A 25 -0.18 10.73 -9.09
C ASN A 25 0.45 9.42 -9.59
N ILE A 26 0.17 9.01 -10.83
CA ILE A 26 0.72 7.79 -11.41
C ILE A 26 2.25 7.78 -11.44
N HIS A 27 2.88 8.95 -11.57
CA HIS A 27 4.34 9.09 -11.56
C HIS A 27 4.98 8.80 -10.18
N ASP A 28 4.17 8.72 -9.13
CA ASP A 28 4.63 8.36 -7.78
C ASP A 28 4.52 6.84 -7.52
N LEU A 29 4.11 6.07 -8.53
CA LEU A 29 3.99 4.62 -8.42
C LEU A 29 5.34 3.92 -8.55
N SER A 30 6.19 4.34 -9.50
CA SER A 30 7.47 3.71 -9.82
C SER A 30 8.39 4.69 -10.57
N HIS A 31 9.70 4.44 -10.52
CA HIS A 31 10.69 5.12 -11.37
C HIS A 31 10.78 4.52 -12.79
N ASP A 32 10.16 3.37 -13.03
CA ASP A 32 10.13 2.72 -14.35
C ASP A 32 9.12 3.43 -15.27
N CYS A 33 9.63 4.22 -16.22
CA CYS A 33 8.81 4.96 -17.17
C CYS A 33 8.01 4.04 -18.10
N ASP A 34 8.55 2.86 -18.46
CA ASP A 34 7.85 1.91 -19.33
C ASP A 34 6.66 1.31 -18.59
N PHE A 35 6.84 0.99 -17.30
CA PHE A 35 5.75 0.59 -16.42
C PHE A 35 4.69 1.70 -16.32
N ILE A 36 5.07 2.94 -16.04
CA ILE A 36 4.13 4.08 -15.92
C ILE A 36 3.33 4.25 -17.21
N GLN A 37 3.98 4.18 -18.36
CA GLN A 37 3.29 4.29 -19.65
C GLN A 37 2.32 3.14 -19.89
N SER A 38 2.69 1.91 -19.56
CA SER A 38 1.82 0.74 -19.70
C SER A 38 0.62 0.83 -18.76
N TYR A 39 0.83 1.28 -17.52
CA TYR A 39 -0.21 1.45 -16.51
C TYR A 39 -1.23 2.51 -16.91
N ASP A 40 -0.78 3.65 -17.47
CA ASP A 40 -1.65 4.73 -17.93
C ASP A 40 -2.52 4.34 -19.12
N ASN A 41 -2.03 3.44 -19.97
CA ASN A 41 -2.74 2.94 -21.15
C ASN A 41 -3.57 1.67 -20.90
N ASP A 42 -3.54 1.11 -19.71
CA ASP A 42 -4.28 -0.12 -19.39
C ASP A 42 -5.75 0.20 -19.07
N GLU A 43 -6.65 -0.23 -19.94
CA GLU A 43 -8.10 -0.05 -19.80
C GLU A 43 -8.69 -0.74 -18.56
N LEU A 44 -7.96 -1.70 -17.97
CA LEU A 44 -8.38 -2.39 -16.74
C LEU A 44 -8.03 -1.60 -15.48
N VAL A 45 -7.18 -0.59 -15.58
CA VAL A 45 -6.83 0.29 -14.46
C VAL A 45 -7.99 1.23 -14.17
N LEU A 46 -8.55 1.12 -12.98
CA LEU A 46 -9.61 2.00 -12.52
C LEU A 46 -9.03 3.34 -12.07
N ASN A 47 -9.44 4.42 -12.73
CA ASN A 47 -9.08 5.79 -12.37
C ASN A 47 -10.03 6.44 -11.37
N LYS A 48 -11.03 5.72 -10.89
CA LYS A 48 -12.01 6.16 -9.88
C LYS A 48 -12.45 4.98 -9.03
N VAL A 49 -12.76 5.30 -7.78
CA VAL A 49 -13.32 4.34 -6.83
C VAL A 49 -14.66 4.84 -6.31
N THR A 50 -15.55 3.93 -5.95
CA THR A 50 -16.83 4.30 -5.32
C THR A 50 -16.62 4.70 -3.87
N VAL A 51 -17.50 5.54 -3.35
CA VAL A 51 -17.57 5.87 -1.91
C VAL A 51 -17.74 4.60 -1.08
N GLY A 52 -18.54 3.65 -1.58
CA GLY A 52 -18.73 2.35 -0.91
C GLY A 52 -17.44 1.55 -0.76
N LEU A 53 -16.62 1.48 -1.82
CA LEU A 53 -15.32 0.80 -1.74
C LEU A 53 -14.37 1.51 -0.75
N TYR A 54 -14.29 2.84 -0.83
CA TYR A 54 -13.48 3.61 0.11
C TYR A 54 -13.87 3.35 1.57
N HIS A 55 -15.18 3.35 1.86
CA HIS A 55 -15.70 3.06 3.20
C HIS A 55 -15.36 1.63 3.65
N ALA A 56 -15.52 0.66 2.76
CA ALA A 56 -15.18 -0.73 3.05
C ALA A 56 -13.70 -0.88 3.39
N LEU A 57 -12.80 -0.25 2.62
CA LEU A 57 -11.36 -0.24 2.88
C LEU A 57 -11.03 0.40 4.24
N LYS A 58 -11.60 1.58 4.52
CA LYS A 58 -11.37 2.28 5.80
C LYS A 58 -11.84 1.46 6.99
N THR A 59 -13.04 0.88 6.90
CA THR A 59 -13.60 0.05 7.97
C THR A 59 -12.77 -1.21 8.18
N SER A 60 -12.36 -1.87 7.10
CA SER A 60 -11.52 -3.06 7.16
C SER A 60 -10.15 -2.77 7.76
N SER A 61 -9.53 -1.66 7.38
CA SER A 61 -8.24 -1.24 7.95
C SER A 61 -8.35 -1.00 9.46
N SER A 62 -9.38 -0.27 9.91
CA SER A 62 -9.61 -0.05 11.34
C SER A 62 -9.81 -1.36 12.08
N HIS A 63 -10.57 -2.30 11.51
CA HIS A 63 -10.78 -3.61 12.10
C HIS A 63 -9.49 -4.43 12.19
N ILE A 64 -8.64 -4.41 11.15
CA ILE A 64 -7.34 -5.08 11.18
C ILE A 64 -6.48 -4.56 12.32
N LEU A 65 -6.44 -3.24 12.54
CA LEU A 65 -5.64 -2.62 13.60
C LEU A 65 -6.03 -3.13 15.00
N GLU A 66 -7.31 -3.40 15.24
CA GLU A 66 -7.80 -3.98 16.50
C GLU A 66 -7.28 -5.39 16.76
N TYR A 67 -6.86 -6.13 15.71
CA TYR A 67 -6.46 -7.52 15.80
C TYR A 67 -4.98 -7.78 15.52
N LEU A 68 -4.14 -6.76 15.38
CA LEU A 68 -2.70 -6.91 15.13
C LEU A 68 -2.01 -7.80 16.17
N TYR A 69 -2.46 -7.76 17.42
CA TYR A 69 -1.95 -8.61 18.50
C TYR A 69 -2.21 -10.11 18.30
N LYS A 70 -3.02 -10.51 17.31
CA LYS A 70 -3.26 -11.90 16.93
C LYS A 70 -2.36 -12.39 15.80
N PHE A 71 -1.68 -11.46 15.10
CA PHE A 71 -0.83 -11.80 13.97
C PHE A 71 0.51 -12.34 14.44
N LYS A 72 0.72 -13.65 14.29
CA LYS A 72 1.88 -14.40 14.79
C LYS A 72 2.68 -15.14 13.72
N TYR A 73 2.31 -15.00 12.47
CA TYR A 73 2.96 -15.67 11.34
C TYR A 73 4.26 -14.97 10.94
N PRO A 74 5.22 -15.70 10.31
CA PRO A 74 6.38 -15.07 9.69
C PRO A 74 5.95 -13.94 8.76
N CYS A 75 6.60 -12.78 8.84
CA CYS A 75 6.20 -11.60 8.11
C CYS A 75 7.39 -10.76 7.66
N LEU A 76 7.49 -10.50 6.36
CA LEU A 76 8.38 -9.52 5.76
C LEU A 76 7.56 -8.32 5.29
N ILE A 77 7.90 -7.14 5.78
CA ILE A 77 7.28 -5.86 5.39
C ILE A 77 8.32 -5.08 4.59
N LEU A 78 7.94 -4.70 3.36
CA LEU A 78 8.76 -3.85 2.50
C LEU A 78 7.98 -2.56 2.20
N HIS A 79 8.66 -1.41 2.26
CA HIS A 79 8.04 -0.12 1.96
C HIS A 79 9.07 0.82 1.31
N GLY A 80 8.66 1.59 0.31
CA GLY A 80 9.50 2.60 -0.31
C GLY A 80 9.58 3.86 0.55
N SER A 81 10.78 4.40 0.77
CA SER A 81 10.92 5.60 1.61
C SER A 81 10.37 6.87 0.96
N MET A 82 10.14 6.85 -0.35
CA MET A 82 9.56 7.96 -1.12
C MET A 82 8.14 7.62 -1.61
N ASP A 83 7.49 6.65 -0.98
CA ASP A 83 6.06 6.37 -1.20
C ASP A 83 5.23 7.57 -0.72
N SER A 84 4.59 8.27 -1.67
CA SER A 84 3.71 9.42 -1.40
C SER A 84 2.23 9.01 -1.29
N ILE A 85 1.91 7.72 -1.53
CA ILE A 85 0.54 7.19 -1.52
C ILE A 85 0.19 6.65 -0.14
N THR A 86 1.15 5.95 0.48
CA THR A 86 1.03 5.42 1.84
C THR A 86 2.25 5.79 2.67
N ASP A 87 2.04 6.14 3.94
CA ASP A 87 3.13 6.55 4.82
C ASP A 87 3.92 5.33 5.29
N CYS A 88 5.25 5.40 5.21
CA CYS A 88 6.12 4.34 5.72
C CYS A 88 6.00 4.14 7.25
N GLU A 89 5.50 5.15 7.99
CA GLU A 89 5.21 5.02 9.42
C GLU A 89 4.05 4.05 9.70
N ASP A 90 3.11 3.88 8.76
CA ASP A 90 2.06 2.85 8.88
C ASP A 90 2.67 1.44 8.86
N SER A 91 3.68 1.21 8.02
CA SER A 91 4.43 -0.05 8.00
C SER A 91 5.24 -0.27 9.29
N ARG A 92 5.83 0.78 9.85
CA ARG A 92 6.51 0.73 11.16
C ARG A 92 5.51 0.45 12.28
N PHE A 93 4.36 1.10 12.25
CA PHE A 93 3.28 0.84 13.19
C PHE A 93 2.82 -0.62 13.15
N LEU A 94 2.55 -1.15 11.95
CA LEU A 94 2.22 -2.56 11.76
C LEU A 94 3.29 -3.47 12.35
N PHE A 95 4.56 -3.26 11.99
CA PHE A 95 5.68 -4.04 12.48
C PHE A 95 5.76 -4.04 14.01
N ASN A 96 5.54 -2.90 14.65
CA ASN A 96 5.66 -2.77 16.10
C ASN A 96 4.50 -3.43 16.85
N ASN A 97 3.32 -3.53 16.24
CA ASN A 97 2.10 -3.99 16.92
C ASN A 97 1.73 -5.46 16.64
N ILE A 98 2.29 -6.10 15.61
CA ILE A 98 2.12 -7.54 15.42
C ILE A 98 3.00 -8.32 16.40
N VAL A 99 2.48 -9.47 16.88
CA VAL A 99 3.18 -10.30 17.89
C VAL A 99 4.05 -11.40 17.28
N SER A 100 4.21 -11.44 15.96
CA SER A 100 5.10 -12.38 15.30
C SER A 100 6.53 -12.27 15.89
N ARG A 101 7.13 -13.42 16.17
CA ARG A 101 8.55 -13.52 16.60
C ARG A 101 9.51 -13.56 15.42
N ASP A 102 9.00 -13.94 14.25
CA ASP A 102 9.74 -13.98 12.99
C ASP A 102 9.19 -12.89 12.07
N LYS A 103 9.63 -11.67 12.30
CA LYS A 103 9.21 -10.50 11.52
C LYS A 103 10.39 -9.63 11.15
N GLU A 104 10.35 -9.10 9.95
CA GLU A 104 11.37 -8.20 9.42
C GLU A 104 10.69 -7.02 8.72
N ILE A 105 11.26 -5.82 8.85
CA ILE A 105 10.83 -4.64 8.11
C ILE A 105 12.04 -4.04 7.39
N ARG A 106 11.84 -3.64 6.13
CA ARG A 106 12.83 -2.92 5.33
C ARG A 106 12.18 -1.74 4.66
N ILE A 107 12.65 -0.55 5.01
CA ILE A 107 12.30 0.67 4.29
C ILE A 107 13.35 0.87 3.21
N LEU A 108 12.92 0.72 1.95
CA LEU A 108 13.80 0.76 0.79
C LEU A 108 14.01 2.22 0.36
N ASN A 109 15.23 2.68 0.52
CA ASN A 109 15.56 4.08 0.34
C ASN A 109 15.39 4.53 -1.12
N GLY A 110 14.66 5.63 -1.31
CA GLY A 110 14.45 6.27 -2.61
C GLY A 110 13.38 5.60 -3.47
N LEU A 111 12.76 4.49 -3.04
CA LEU A 111 11.76 3.79 -3.85
C LEU A 111 10.34 4.33 -3.60
N TYR A 112 9.49 4.19 -4.63
CA TYR A 112 8.09 4.59 -4.63
C TYR A 112 7.15 3.46 -4.19
N HIS A 113 5.85 3.61 -4.49
CA HIS A 113 4.79 2.74 -3.99
C HIS A 113 4.84 1.30 -4.52
N LYS A 114 5.09 1.12 -5.83
CA LYS A 114 5.06 -0.20 -6.47
C LYS A 114 6.44 -0.83 -6.55
N LEU A 115 6.92 -1.35 -5.44
CA LEU A 115 8.27 -1.91 -5.30
C LEU A 115 8.61 -2.98 -6.33
N LEU A 116 7.64 -3.84 -6.71
CA LEU A 116 7.86 -4.91 -7.69
C LEU A 116 7.76 -4.44 -9.15
N GLU A 117 7.56 -3.15 -9.35
CA GLU A 117 7.58 -2.48 -10.64
C GLU A 117 8.70 -1.43 -10.71
N GLU A 118 9.57 -1.39 -9.71
CA GLU A 118 10.73 -0.51 -9.70
C GLU A 118 11.85 -1.01 -10.62
N LEU A 119 12.76 -0.12 -11.01
CA LEU A 119 13.92 -0.45 -11.84
C LEU A 119 14.81 -1.56 -11.25
N ILE A 120 14.78 -1.71 -9.93
CA ILE A 120 15.54 -2.74 -9.18
C ILE A 120 14.65 -3.90 -8.71
N LYS A 121 13.51 -4.12 -9.35
CA LYS A 121 12.54 -5.16 -8.97
C LYS A 121 13.14 -6.56 -8.84
N ASP A 122 14.10 -6.91 -9.70
CA ASP A 122 14.73 -8.24 -9.66
C ASP A 122 15.53 -8.45 -8.36
N ASP A 123 16.19 -7.42 -7.87
CA ASP A 123 16.89 -7.46 -6.59
C ASP A 123 15.91 -7.62 -5.42
N ILE A 124 14.79 -6.90 -5.47
CA ILE A 124 13.73 -6.99 -4.45
C ILE A 124 13.10 -8.39 -4.44
N ILE A 125 12.76 -8.93 -5.62
CA ILE A 125 12.21 -10.28 -5.77
C ILE A 125 13.20 -11.32 -5.24
N ASN A 126 14.49 -11.19 -5.56
CA ASN A 126 15.52 -12.08 -5.07
C ASN A 126 15.69 -12.02 -3.55
N GLU A 127 15.57 -10.84 -2.95
CA GLU A 127 15.57 -10.69 -1.49
C GLU A 127 14.35 -11.36 -0.84
N ILE A 128 13.16 -11.18 -1.42
CA ILE A 128 11.93 -11.84 -0.96
C ILE A 128 12.09 -13.37 -1.05
N SER A 129 12.59 -13.86 -2.18
CA SER A 129 12.80 -15.29 -2.41
C SER A 129 13.76 -15.88 -1.35
N LYS A 130 14.90 -15.23 -1.11
CA LYS A 130 15.85 -15.64 -0.06
C LYS A 130 15.23 -15.61 1.34
N TRP A 131 14.34 -14.64 1.61
CA TRP A 131 13.65 -14.58 2.89
C TRP A 131 12.69 -15.77 3.07
N ILE A 132 11.97 -16.16 2.01
CA ILE A 132 11.09 -17.32 2.00
C ILE A 132 11.88 -18.62 2.14
N GLU A 133 12.93 -18.80 1.34
CA GLU A 133 13.76 -20.02 1.31
C GLU A 133 14.37 -20.37 2.69
N LYS A 134 14.65 -19.39 3.51
CA LYS A 134 15.15 -19.61 4.88
C LYS A 134 14.10 -20.20 5.83
N ARG A 135 12.83 -20.30 5.41
CA ARG A 135 11.69 -20.67 6.25
C ARG A 135 10.93 -21.91 5.76
N ILE A 136 11.36 -22.46 4.64
CA ILE A 136 10.88 -23.73 4.09
C ILE A 136 11.99 -24.77 4.12
#